data_a49300f698bbec25234e1594903b2871
#
_entry.id   a49300f698bbec25234e1594903b2871
#
_cell.length_a   1.000
_cell.length_b   1.000
_cell.length_c   1.000
_cell.angle_alpha   90.00
_cell.angle_beta   90.00
_cell.angle_gamma   90.00
#
_symmetry.space_group_name_H-M   'P 1'
#
loop_
_entity.id
_entity.type
_entity.pdbx_description
1 polymer ?
#
loop_
_entity_poly.entity_id
_entity_poly.type
_entity_poly.pdbx_seq_one_letter_code
_entity_poly.pdbx_strand_id
1 'polypeptide(L)'
;MKLRLCALLSWLILGMLLPASAAQRVISLAPNTTELAYAAGMGDTLLAVSAYSDYPPAARQLEQVASWQGINLERILALKPDLVLAWRGGNPQRVLDQLASFGIPIFYADAKNIDEIAQSLDALAQYSPHPEQAHQAAASLRQQVEELKTRYASNSPRPVLLQFGTQPLFTSSAATLQSQVLALCGAENIFADSPVPWPQVSREQVLVRKPQAIVISGNAQQIANVKAFWGPQLDVPVIALEEDWFNRAGPRIMLAAQSLCGQLAEIH
;
A
#
# COMPACT_ATOMS: atom_id res chain seq x y z
N MET A 1 -12.14 60.95 13.99
CA MET A 1 -10.76 60.45 13.89
C MET A 1 -10.59 58.97 14.33
N LYS A 2 -11.63 58.33 14.93
CA LYS A 2 -11.57 56.93 15.40
C LYS A 2 -12.02 55.86 14.36
N LEU A 3 -12.76 56.26 13.31
CA LEU A 3 -13.29 55.34 12.30
C LEU A 3 -12.28 54.94 11.16
N ARG A 4 -11.23 55.75 10.96
CA ARG A 4 -10.24 55.48 9.90
C ARG A 4 -9.12 54.54 10.33
N LEU A 5 -8.95 54.30 11.62
CA LEU A 5 -7.91 53.39 12.15
C LEU A 5 -8.32 51.91 12.09
N CYS A 6 -9.63 51.61 12.19
CA CYS A 6 -10.14 50.22 12.10
C CYS A 6 -10.09 49.64 10.67
N ALA A 7 -10.21 50.50 9.63
CA ALA A 7 -10.16 50.04 8.23
C ALA A 7 -8.76 49.63 7.78
N LEU A 8 -7.70 50.19 8.37
CA LEU A 8 -6.31 49.84 8.05
C LEU A 8 -5.84 48.53 8.73
N LEU A 9 -6.43 48.18 9.90
CA LEU A 9 -6.09 46.91 10.57
C LEU A 9 -6.76 45.68 9.89
N SER A 10 -7.91 45.85 9.22
CA SER A 10 -8.61 44.79 8.51
C SER A 10 -7.88 44.35 7.22
N TRP A 11 -7.04 45.20 6.64
CA TRP A 11 -6.25 44.88 5.42
C TRP A 11 -4.94 44.15 5.73
N LEU A 12 -4.47 44.20 6.99
CA LEU A 12 -3.23 43.51 7.38
C LEU A 12 -3.40 42.02 7.68
N ILE A 13 -4.64 41.56 7.91
CA ILE A 13 -4.95 40.16 8.23
C ILE A 13 -5.24 39.32 6.98
N LEU A 14 -5.47 39.93 5.82
CA LEU A 14 -5.79 39.23 4.57
C LEU A 14 -4.52 38.77 3.76
N GLY A 15 -3.35 38.97 4.33
CA GLY A 15 -2.06 38.83 3.59
C GLY A 15 -1.22 37.60 3.88
N MET A 16 -1.69 36.58 4.64
CA MET A 16 -0.86 35.40 4.99
C MET A 16 -1.53 34.05 4.78
N LEU A 17 -2.30 33.91 3.73
CA LEU A 17 -2.47 32.57 3.14
C LEU A 17 -1.31 32.38 2.15
N LEU A 18 -0.13 32.00 2.65
CA LEU A 18 0.90 31.44 1.81
C LEU A 18 0.29 30.19 1.16
N PRO A 19 0.17 30.12 -0.17
CA PRO A 19 -0.25 28.88 -0.79
C PRO A 19 0.73 27.79 -0.31
N ALA A 20 0.22 26.64 0.15
CA ALA A 20 1.06 25.49 0.38
C ALA A 20 1.81 25.23 -0.92
N SER A 21 3.13 25.48 -0.93
CA SER A 21 3.93 25.25 -2.11
C SER A 21 4.03 23.75 -2.31
N ALA A 22 3.67 23.28 -3.50
CA ALA A 22 3.88 21.88 -3.86
C ALA A 22 5.34 21.49 -3.65
N ALA A 23 5.57 20.28 -3.16
CA ALA A 23 6.90 19.74 -2.98
C ALA A 23 7.59 19.60 -4.34
N GLN A 24 8.83 20.06 -4.43
CA GLN A 24 9.61 20.06 -5.66
C GLN A 24 10.76 19.04 -5.64
N ARG A 25 11.14 18.60 -4.47
CA ARG A 25 12.33 17.76 -4.23
C ARG A 25 11.97 16.59 -3.31
N VAL A 26 11.31 15.59 -3.88
CA VAL A 26 10.73 14.47 -3.12
C VAL A 26 11.66 13.26 -3.17
N ILE A 27 11.81 12.58 -2.04
CA ILE A 27 12.48 11.27 -1.96
C ILE A 27 11.49 10.25 -1.41
N SER A 28 11.42 9.08 -2.06
CA SER A 28 10.57 7.98 -1.64
C SER A 28 11.40 6.82 -1.09
N LEU A 29 11.13 6.40 0.13
CA LEU A 29 11.93 5.40 0.87
C LEU A 29 11.35 3.97 0.82
N ALA A 30 10.26 3.76 0.06
CA ALA A 30 9.65 2.43 -0.10
C ALA A 30 8.96 2.31 -1.47
N PRO A 31 8.82 1.09 -2.04
CA PRO A 31 8.16 0.92 -3.34
C PRO A 31 6.69 1.37 -3.36
N ASN A 32 5.94 1.11 -2.30
CA ASN A 32 4.54 1.56 -2.17
C ASN A 32 4.42 3.09 -2.14
N THR A 33 5.35 3.78 -1.46
CA THR A 33 5.36 5.25 -1.43
C THR A 33 5.75 5.86 -2.77
N THR A 34 6.60 5.17 -3.55
CA THR A 34 6.92 5.56 -4.93
C THR A 34 5.68 5.46 -5.82
N GLU A 35 4.93 4.37 -5.75
CA GLU A 35 3.68 4.20 -6.50
C GLU A 35 2.63 5.25 -6.13
N LEU A 36 2.50 5.57 -4.84
CA LEU A 36 1.60 6.63 -4.35
C LEU A 36 2.02 8.00 -4.89
N ALA A 37 3.33 8.32 -4.90
CA ALA A 37 3.83 9.57 -5.43
C ALA A 37 3.48 9.75 -6.91
N TYR A 38 3.71 8.72 -7.73
CA TYR A 38 3.33 8.78 -9.15
C TYR A 38 1.82 8.89 -9.35
N ALA A 39 1.03 8.12 -8.60
CA ALA A 39 -0.43 8.19 -8.66
C ALA A 39 -0.97 9.56 -8.23
N ALA A 40 -0.31 10.21 -7.30
CA ALA A 40 -0.63 11.55 -6.83
C ALA A 40 -0.11 12.68 -7.75
N GLY A 41 0.49 12.37 -8.90
CA GLY A 41 1.02 13.39 -9.83
C GLY A 41 2.34 14.03 -9.39
N MET A 42 3.12 13.35 -8.56
CA MET A 42 4.40 13.85 -8.03
C MET A 42 5.61 13.22 -8.72
N GLY A 43 5.42 12.46 -9.82
CA GLY A 43 6.49 11.70 -10.47
C GLY A 43 7.68 12.57 -10.88
N ASP A 44 7.44 13.76 -11.43
CA ASP A 44 8.49 14.68 -11.90
C ASP A 44 9.24 15.36 -10.74
N THR A 45 8.72 15.31 -9.53
CA THR A 45 9.38 15.87 -8.33
C THR A 45 10.26 14.86 -7.60
N LEU A 46 10.17 13.57 -7.96
CA LEU A 46 10.99 12.52 -7.35
C LEU A 46 12.45 12.63 -7.79
N LEU A 47 13.33 12.80 -6.82
CA LEU A 47 14.79 12.84 -7.03
C LEU A 47 15.44 11.48 -6.86
N ALA A 48 14.95 10.70 -5.89
CA ALA A 48 15.50 9.40 -5.55
C ALA A 48 14.42 8.52 -4.93
N VAL A 49 14.64 7.21 -5.01
CA VAL A 49 13.69 6.19 -4.57
C VAL A 49 14.39 5.09 -3.76
N SER A 50 13.64 4.14 -3.25
CA SER A 50 14.18 2.91 -2.67
C SER A 50 14.49 1.88 -3.75
N ALA A 51 15.31 0.89 -3.42
CA ALA A 51 15.41 -0.36 -4.17
C ALA A 51 14.01 -0.97 -4.36
N TYR A 52 13.82 -1.69 -5.47
CA TYR A 52 12.53 -2.27 -5.87
C TYR A 52 11.41 -1.26 -6.19
N SER A 53 11.69 0.04 -6.25
CA SER A 53 10.78 1.06 -6.80
C SER A 53 10.81 0.99 -8.32
N ASP A 54 10.08 0.06 -8.89
CA ASP A 54 10.13 -0.34 -10.30
C ASP A 54 8.85 0.02 -11.08
N TYR A 55 7.88 0.60 -10.41
CA TYR A 55 6.63 1.03 -11.02
C TYR A 55 6.28 2.49 -10.65
N PRO A 56 5.83 3.30 -11.64
CA PRO A 56 5.86 2.99 -13.07
C PRO A 56 7.29 2.82 -13.61
N PRO A 57 7.50 2.36 -14.86
CA PRO A 57 8.85 2.10 -15.41
C PRO A 57 9.83 3.29 -15.29
N ALA A 58 9.31 4.52 -15.28
CA ALA A 58 10.11 5.73 -15.07
C ALA A 58 10.85 5.75 -13.72
N ALA A 59 10.27 5.14 -12.67
CA ALA A 59 10.90 5.06 -11.35
C ALA A 59 12.26 4.32 -11.37
N ARG A 60 12.44 3.37 -12.31
CA ARG A 60 13.69 2.60 -12.46
C ARG A 60 14.90 3.45 -12.87
N GLN A 61 14.65 4.65 -13.39
CA GLN A 61 15.69 5.58 -13.83
C GLN A 61 16.20 6.48 -12.68
N LEU A 62 15.49 6.47 -11.54
CA LEU A 62 15.84 7.31 -10.41
C LEU A 62 16.93 6.67 -9.55
N GLU A 63 17.72 7.53 -8.91
CA GLU A 63 18.75 7.11 -7.97
C GLU A 63 18.16 6.35 -6.80
N GLN A 64 18.80 5.27 -6.36
CA GLN A 64 18.38 4.49 -5.21
C GLN A 64 19.16 4.92 -3.96
N VAL A 65 18.44 5.36 -2.94
CA VAL A 65 19.01 5.87 -1.67
C VAL A 65 18.59 5.03 -0.44
N ALA A 66 17.74 4.04 -0.64
CA ALA A 66 17.25 3.15 0.41
C ALA A 66 17.13 1.70 -0.09
N SER A 67 17.36 0.75 0.79
CA SER A 67 17.14 -0.68 0.53
C SER A 67 16.88 -1.41 1.84
N TRP A 68 16.67 -2.75 1.79
CA TRP A 68 16.59 -3.59 2.99
C TRP A 68 17.90 -3.56 3.82
N GLN A 69 19.03 -3.21 3.21
CA GLN A 69 20.32 -3.08 3.90
C GLN A 69 20.47 -1.77 4.67
N GLY A 70 19.68 -0.75 4.33
CA GLY A 70 19.70 0.54 5.00
C GLY A 70 19.30 1.70 4.10
N ILE A 71 19.34 2.88 4.71
CA ILE A 71 19.04 4.17 4.10
C ILE A 71 20.30 5.03 4.09
N ASN A 72 20.67 5.56 2.92
CA ASN A 72 21.82 6.44 2.77
C ASN A 72 21.47 7.87 3.18
N LEU A 73 21.55 8.13 4.49
CA LEU A 73 21.19 9.42 5.08
C LEU A 73 22.03 10.58 4.50
N GLU A 74 23.34 10.37 4.32
CA GLU A 74 24.24 11.42 3.77
C GLU A 74 23.81 11.82 2.36
N ARG A 75 23.49 10.84 1.52
CA ARG A 75 23.05 11.11 0.17
C ARG A 75 21.70 11.83 0.13
N ILE A 76 20.76 11.44 0.99
CA ILE A 76 19.46 12.12 1.13
C ILE A 76 19.67 13.59 1.50
N LEU A 77 20.52 13.87 2.51
CA LEU A 77 20.83 15.23 2.94
C LEU A 77 21.50 16.05 1.82
N ALA A 78 22.41 15.44 1.05
CA ALA A 78 23.05 16.08 -0.09
C ALA A 78 22.07 16.43 -1.22
N LEU A 79 21.01 15.65 -1.38
CA LEU A 79 19.93 15.91 -2.34
C LEU A 79 18.98 17.04 -1.90
N LYS A 80 19.03 17.47 -0.64
CA LYS A 80 18.22 18.57 -0.07
C LYS A 80 16.73 18.43 -0.39
N PRO A 81 16.07 17.33 0.02
CA PRO A 81 14.65 17.17 -0.21
C PRO A 81 13.83 18.17 0.62
N ASP A 82 12.69 18.56 0.07
CA ASP A 82 11.67 19.32 0.78
C ASP A 82 10.49 18.42 1.27
N LEU A 83 10.50 17.14 0.87
CA LEU A 83 9.59 16.10 1.37
C LEU A 83 10.23 14.72 1.25
N VAL A 84 10.05 13.89 2.27
CA VAL A 84 10.37 12.47 2.25
C VAL A 84 9.08 11.66 2.45
N LEU A 85 8.87 10.68 1.58
CA LEU A 85 7.78 9.71 1.71
C LEU A 85 8.33 8.45 2.35
N ALA A 86 7.72 8.01 3.43
CA ALA A 86 8.19 6.89 4.23
C ALA A 86 7.07 5.91 4.60
N TRP A 87 7.46 4.67 4.90
CA TRP A 87 6.60 3.62 5.42
C TRP A 87 7.24 3.01 6.67
N ARG A 88 6.59 3.17 7.83
CA ARG A 88 7.13 2.69 9.12
C ARG A 88 7.26 1.17 9.19
N GLY A 89 6.50 0.44 8.37
CA GLY A 89 6.61 -1.02 8.31
C GLY A 89 7.92 -1.54 7.73
N GLY A 90 8.67 -0.70 6.99
CA GLY A 90 9.93 -1.08 6.35
C GLY A 90 11.08 -0.10 6.56
N ASN A 91 10.80 1.15 6.94
CA ASN A 91 11.84 2.14 7.16
C ASN A 91 12.17 2.26 8.66
N PRO A 92 13.46 2.15 9.06
CA PRO A 92 13.86 2.25 10.46
C PRO A 92 13.51 3.61 11.07
N GLN A 93 12.73 3.63 12.16
CA GLN A 93 12.24 4.84 12.80
C GLN A 93 13.37 5.79 13.17
N ARG A 94 14.51 5.26 13.66
CA ARG A 94 15.68 6.06 14.02
C ARG A 94 16.16 6.94 12.86
N VAL A 95 16.17 6.43 11.62
CA VAL A 95 16.64 7.21 10.46
C VAL A 95 15.60 8.26 10.10
N LEU A 96 14.31 7.93 10.20
CA LEU A 96 13.23 8.90 9.97
C LEU A 96 13.29 10.05 10.99
N ASP A 97 13.55 9.76 12.26
CA ASP A 97 13.71 10.77 13.32
C ASP A 97 14.95 11.65 13.05
N GLN A 98 16.03 11.08 12.54
CA GLN A 98 17.21 11.86 12.14
C GLN A 98 16.87 12.82 10.98
N LEU A 99 16.18 12.35 9.92
CA LEU A 99 15.75 13.21 8.81
C LEU A 99 14.85 14.35 9.32
N ALA A 100 13.89 14.04 10.19
CA ALA A 100 13.01 15.04 10.79
C ALA A 100 13.79 16.06 11.63
N SER A 101 14.86 15.66 12.34
CA SER A 101 15.71 16.56 13.13
C SER A 101 16.48 17.58 12.27
N PHE A 102 16.71 17.29 10.99
CA PHE A 102 17.25 18.23 10.01
C PHE A 102 16.19 19.16 9.40
N GLY A 103 14.94 19.10 9.92
CA GLY A 103 13.84 19.94 9.42
C GLY A 103 13.21 19.44 8.13
N ILE A 104 13.46 18.21 7.72
CA ILE A 104 12.88 17.62 6.51
C ILE A 104 11.49 17.08 6.86
N PRO A 105 10.41 17.55 6.20
CA PRO A 105 9.07 16.99 6.39
C PRO A 105 9.01 15.54 5.94
N ILE A 106 8.31 14.70 6.72
CA ILE A 106 8.11 13.28 6.37
C ILE A 106 6.62 13.00 6.28
N PHE A 107 6.19 12.51 5.13
CA PHE A 107 4.87 11.93 4.93
C PHE A 107 4.92 10.42 5.15
N TYR A 108 4.07 9.93 6.05
CA TYR A 108 3.98 8.50 6.36
C TYR A 108 2.80 7.86 5.63
N ALA A 109 3.08 6.90 4.76
CA ALA A 109 2.08 6.10 4.06
C ALA A 109 1.97 4.71 4.71
N ASP A 110 1.27 4.65 5.83
CA ASP A 110 1.14 3.45 6.67
C ASP A 110 -0.24 2.78 6.53
N ALA A 111 -0.82 2.80 5.35
CA ALA A 111 -2.14 2.28 5.07
C ALA A 111 -2.26 0.79 5.46
N LYS A 112 -3.27 0.46 6.26
CA LYS A 112 -3.62 -0.90 6.72
C LYS A 112 -4.81 -1.48 5.96
N ASN A 113 -5.49 -0.64 5.19
CA ASN A 113 -6.66 -1.01 4.40
C ASN A 113 -6.72 -0.16 3.12
N ILE A 114 -7.60 -0.56 2.20
CA ILE A 114 -7.69 0.07 0.88
C ILE A 114 -8.19 1.52 0.98
N ASP A 115 -9.09 1.82 1.92
CA ASP A 115 -9.56 3.20 2.11
C ASP A 115 -8.46 4.12 2.63
N GLU A 116 -7.58 3.63 3.51
CA GLU A 116 -6.40 4.38 3.96
C GLU A 116 -5.37 4.62 2.84
N ILE A 117 -5.32 3.75 1.81
CA ILE A 117 -4.53 4.04 0.59
C ILE A 117 -5.15 5.23 -0.15
N ALA A 118 -6.48 5.26 -0.31
CA ALA A 118 -7.18 6.38 -0.92
C ALA A 118 -7.03 7.68 -0.10
N GLN A 119 -7.11 7.59 1.24
CA GLN A 119 -6.85 8.73 2.13
C GLN A 119 -5.41 9.24 1.99
N SER A 120 -4.43 8.34 1.83
CA SER A 120 -3.03 8.72 1.60
C SER A 120 -2.85 9.49 0.29
N LEU A 121 -3.57 9.09 -0.78
CA LEU A 121 -3.58 9.83 -2.05
C LEU A 121 -4.21 11.23 -1.87
N ASP A 122 -5.37 11.32 -1.21
CA ASP A 122 -6.01 12.62 -0.91
C ASP A 122 -5.09 13.53 -0.07
N ALA A 123 -4.39 12.95 0.91
CA ALA A 123 -3.45 13.70 1.74
C ALA A 123 -2.19 14.15 0.98
N LEU A 124 -1.74 13.39 -0.02
CA LEU A 124 -0.61 13.77 -0.88
C LEU A 124 -0.96 14.94 -1.81
N ALA A 125 -2.24 15.20 -2.09
CA ALA A 125 -2.67 16.31 -2.93
C ALA A 125 -2.09 17.66 -2.48
N GLN A 126 -1.96 17.89 -1.17
CA GLN A 126 -1.39 19.13 -0.64
C GLN A 126 0.09 19.34 -1.00
N TYR A 127 0.82 18.27 -1.31
CA TYR A 127 2.23 18.31 -1.69
C TYR A 127 2.44 18.17 -3.20
N SER A 128 1.39 17.77 -3.94
CA SER A 128 1.49 17.52 -5.36
C SER A 128 1.43 18.81 -6.19
N PRO A 129 2.25 18.93 -7.26
CA PRO A 129 2.03 19.95 -8.27
C PRO A 129 0.74 19.72 -9.08
N HIS A 130 0.13 18.53 -8.97
CA HIS A 130 -1.10 18.12 -9.65
C HIS A 130 -2.13 17.56 -8.66
N PRO A 131 -2.68 18.36 -7.72
CA PRO A 131 -3.57 17.89 -6.65
C PRO A 131 -4.81 17.15 -7.17
N GLU A 132 -5.35 17.58 -8.30
CA GLU A 132 -6.51 16.93 -8.93
C GLU A 132 -6.22 15.49 -9.35
N GLN A 133 -4.99 15.18 -9.77
CA GLN A 133 -4.59 13.81 -10.10
C GLN A 133 -4.62 12.91 -8.84
N ALA A 134 -4.16 13.41 -7.71
CA ALA A 134 -4.20 12.70 -6.44
C ALA A 134 -5.65 12.38 -6.02
N HIS A 135 -6.54 13.38 -6.08
CA HIS A 135 -7.96 13.20 -5.77
C HIS A 135 -8.66 12.24 -6.75
N GLN A 136 -8.35 12.32 -8.03
CA GLN A 136 -8.90 11.40 -9.04
C GLN A 136 -8.43 9.97 -8.78
N ALA A 137 -7.17 9.76 -8.44
CA ALA A 137 -6.64 8.44 -8.11
C ALA A 137 -7.33 7.86 -6.85
N ALA A 138 -7.55 8.68 -5.82
CA ALA A 138 -8.27 8.28 -4.62
C ALA A 138 -9.74 7.92 -4.91
N ALA A 139 -10.43 8.75 -5.69
CA ALA A 139 -11.82 8.50 -6.09
C ALA A 139 -11.95 7.22 -6.96
N SER A 140 -11.05 7.01 -7.91
CA SER A 140 -11.01 5.81 -8.74
C SER A 140 -10.82 4.54 -7.90
N LEU A 141 -9.94 4.59 -6.90
CA LEU A 141 -9.71 3.46 -6.00
C LEU A 141 -11.00 3.09 -5.23
N ARG A 142 -11.69 4.09 -4.65
CA ARG A 142 -12.96 3.89 -3.94
C ARG A 142 -14.05 3.34 -4.85
N GLN A 143 -14.14 3.86 -6.08
CA GLN A 143 -15.10 3.36 -7.08
C GLN A 143 -14.86 1.89 -7.40
N GLN A 144 -13.61 1.49 -7.68
CA GLN A 144 -13.26 0.09 -7.96
C GLN A 144 -13.60 -0.84 -6.80
N VAL A 145 -13.42 -0.40 -5.55
CA VAL A 145 -13.82 -1.15 -4.36
C VAL A 145 -15.33 -1.40 -4.35
N GLU A 146 -16.15 -0.38 -4.59
CA GLU A 146 -17.62 -0.51 -4.60
C GLU A 146 -18.11 -1.37 -5.78
N GLU A 147 -17.45 -1.30 -6.93
CA GLU A 147 -17.75 -2.17 -8.08
C GLU A 147 -17.48 -3.65 -7.75
N LEU A 148 -16.34 -3.97 -7.13
CA LEU A 148 -16.03 -5.35 -6.74
C LEU A 148 -16.97 -5.84 -5.64
N LYS A 149 -17.25 -5.04 -4.62
CA LYS A 149 -18.22 -5.38 -3.58
C LYS A 149 -19.60 -5.71 -4.17
N THR A 150 -20.09 -4.87 -5.08
CA THR A 150 -21.39 -5.06 -5.72
C THR A 150 -21.42 -6.33 -6.56
N ARG A 151 -20.33 -6.60 -7.31
CA ARG A 151 -20.25 -7.74 -8.22
C ARG A 151 -20.08 -9.08 -7.51
N TYR A 152 -19.33 -9.12 -6.42
CA TYR A 152 -18.89 -10.37 -5.78
C TYR A 152 -19.41 -10.55 -4.35
N ALA A 153 -20.36 -9.70 -3.89
CA ALA A 153 -20.98 -9.88 -2.59
C ALA A 153 -21.56 -11.29 -2.46
N SER A 154 -21.32 -11.94 -1.32
CA SER A 154 -21.82 -13.28 -1.03
C SER A 154 -22.39 -13.34 0.39
N ASN A 155 -23.58 -13.96 0.52
CA ASN A 155 -24.16 -14.27 1.82
C ASN A 155 -23.54 -15.51 2.45
N SER A 156 -22.69 -16.24 1.70
CA SER A 156 -21.97 -17.44 2.13
C SER A 156 -20.53 -17.33 1.64
N PRO A 157 -19.68 -16.57 2.33
CA PRO A 157 -18.30 -16.35 1.91
C PRO A 157 -17.53 -17.66 1.81
N ARG A 158 -16.74 -17.80 0.74
CA ARG A 158 -15.89 -18.98 0.53
C ARG A 158 -14.72 -18.96 1.50
N PRO A 159 -14.48 -20.03 2.29
CA PRO A 159 -13.33 -20.10 3.18
C PRO A 159 -12.04 -20.31 2.38
N VAL A 160 -11.07 -19.42 2.54
CA VAL A 160 -9.81 -19.38 1.79
C VAL A 160 -8.63 -19.26 2.74
N LEU A 161 -7.55 -20.00 2.45
CA LEU A 161 -6.26 -19.80 3.10
C LEU A 161 -5.46 -18.75 2.34
N LEU A 162 -5.04 -17.69 3.02
CA LEU A 162 -3.97 -16.83 2.55
C LEU A 162 -2.64 -17.42 3.04
N GLN A 163 -1.78 -17.88 2.13
CA GLN A 163 -0.55 -18.60 2.51
C GLN A 163 0.69 -17.80 2.12
N PHE A 164 1.53 -17.53 3.12
CA PHE A 164 2.82 -16.88 2.97
C PHE A 164 3.93 -17.82 3.48
N GLY A 165 4.65 -18.41 2.54
CA GLY A 165 5.66 -19.42 2.84
C GLY A 165 5.11 -20.82 3.16
N THR A 166 6.02 -21.77 3.31
CA THR A 166 5.73 -23.16 3.64
C THR A 166 6.45 -23.61 4.91
N GLN A 167 7.68 -23.15 5.14
CA GLN A 167 8.52 -23.46 6.30
C GLN A 167 9.32 -22.22 6.71
N PRO A 168 8.80 -21.43 7.68
CA PRO A 168 7.53 -21.58 8.40
C PRO A 168 6.31 -21.23 7.54
N LEU A 169 5.16 -21.83 7.89
CA LEU A 169 3.87 -21.52 7.28
C LEU A 169 3.26 -20.32 8.00
N PHE A 170 3.17 -19.21 7.28
CA PHE A 170 2.48 -18.00 7.74
C PHE A 170 1.16 -17.81 7.00
N THR A 171 0.24 -17.17 7.66
CA THR A 171 -1.01 -16.65 7.11
C THR A 171 -1.23 -15.21 7.56
N SER A 172 -2.39 -14.66 7.28
CA SER A 172 -2.78 -13.34 7.76
C SER A 172 -4.12 -13.39 8.50
N SER A 173 -4.42 -12.36 9.29
CA SER A 173 -5.72 -12.20 9.97
C SER A 173 -6.60 -11.16 9.26
N ALA A 174 -7.82 -10.94 9.77
CA ALA A 174 -8.71 -9.89 9.28
C ALA A 174 -8.10 -8.47 9.31
N ALA A 175 -7.06 -8.26 10.14
CA ALA A 175 -6.40 -6.96 10.29
C ALA A 175 -5.47 -6.59 9.12
N THR A 176 -5.36 -7.43 8.09
CA THR A 176 -4.44 -7.19 6.96
C THR A 176 -5.15 -6.73 5.71
N LEU A 177 -4.42 -5.96 4.88
CA LEU A 177 -4.86 -5.53 3.56
C LEU A 177 -5.26 -6.73 2.67
N GLN A 178 -4.51 -7.82 2.74
CA GLN A 178 -4.72 -9.04 1.95
C GLN A 178 -6.06 -9.72 2.29
N SER A 179 -6.44 -9.75 3.56
CA SER A 179 -7.75 -10.28 3.97
C SER A 179 -8.90 -9.39 3.52
N GLN A 180 -8.69 -8.08 3.42
CA GLN A 180 -9.69 -7.17 2.87
C GLN A 180 -9.88 -7.37 1.37
N VAL A 181 -8.78 -7.56 0.62
CA VAL A 181 -8.84 -7.93 -0.81
C VAL A 181 -9.66 -9.20 -1.00
N LEU A 182 -9.43 -10.21 -0.14
CA LEU A 182 -10.19 -11.45 -0.18
C LEU A 182 -11.70 -11.22 0.07
N ALA A 183 -12.03 -10.37 1.05
CA ALA A 183 -13.41 -10.05 1.39
C ALA A 183 -14.17 -9.35 0.24
N LEU A 184 -13.48 -8.51 -0.56
CA LEU A 184 -14.07 -7.91 -1.77
C LEU A 184 -14.54 -8.94 -2.79
N CYS A 185 -13.97 -10.15 -2.75
CA CYS A 185 -14.27 -11.23 -3.69
C CYS A 185 -15.34 -12.21 -3.15
N GLY A 186 -16.08 -11.87 -2.11
CA GLY A 186 -17.08 -12.76 -1.49
C GLY A 186 -16.45 -13.99 -0.82
N ALA A 187 -15.24 -13.87 -0.32
CA ALA A 187 -14.52 -14.93 0.37
C ALA A 187 -14.07 -14.46 1.76
N GLU A 188 -13.78 -15.41 2.63
CA GLU A 188 -13.29 -15.14 3.97
C GLU A 188 -11.96 -15.84 4.25
N ASN A 189 -11.09 -15.16 4.96
CA ASN A 189 -9.85 -15.76 5.44
C ASN A 189 -10.14 -16.71 6.60
N ILE A 190 -9.76 -17.98 6.47
CA ILE A 190 -9.97 -18.99 7.51
C ILE A 190 -9.25 -18.69 8.84
N PHE A 191 -8.31 -17.73 8.86
CA PHE A 191 -7.63 -17.22 10.05
C PHE A 191 -7.98 -15.75 10.37
N ALA A 192 -9.15 -15.27 9.90
CA ALA A 192 -9.62 -13.92 10.19
C ALA A 192 -9.70 -13.62 11.71
N ASP A 193 -9.94 -14.63 12.52
CA ASP A 193 -10.06 -14.61 13.99
C ASP A 193 -8.71 -14.49 14.74
N SER A 194 -7.57 -14.55 14.06
CA SER A 194 -6.27 -14.44 14.71
C SER A 194 -6.07 -13.07 15.38
N PRO A 195 -5.60 -13.03 16.63
CA PRO A 195 -5.34 -11.77 17.34
C PRO A 195 -4.08 -11.03 16.83
N VAL A 196 -3.23 -11.70 16.05
CA VAL A 196 -2.03 -11.10 15.45
C VAL A 196 -2.19 -11.00 13.95
N PRO A 197 -1.68 -9.93 13.28
CA PRO A 197 -1.86 -9.74 11.85
C PRO A 197 -1.26 -10.85 10.99
N TRP A 198 -0.10 -11.39 11.38
CA TRP A 198 0.67 -12.38 10.61
C TRP A 198 1.02 -13.58 11.48
N PRO A 199 0.06 -14.48 11.74
CA PRO A 199 0.32 -15.66 12.57
C PRO A 199 1.09 -16.73 11.83
N GLN A 200 2.00 -17.40 12.53
CA GLN A 200 2.51 -18.69 12.12
C GLN A 200 1.50 -19.76 12.53
N VAL A 201 1.19 -20.67 11.61
CA VAL A 201 0.18 -21.72 11.81
C VAL A 201 0.71 -23.10 11.45
N SER A 202 0.05 -24.14 11.92
CA SER A 202 0.37 -25.53 11.56
C SER A 202 -0.51 -26.04 10.42
N ARG A 203 -0.08 -27.12 9.78
CA ARG A 203 -0.87 -27.79 8.74
C ARG A 203 -2.20 -28.32 9.30
N GLU A 204 -2.16 -28.87 10.51
CA GLU A 204 -3.32 -29.41 11.19
C GLU A 204 -4.39 -28.33 11.43
N GLN A 205 -3.96 -27.11 11.87
CA GLN A 205 -4.87 -25.98 12.05
C GLN A 205 -5.55 -25.59 10.72
N VAL A 206 -4.83 -25.61 9.62
CA VAL A 206 -5.39 -25.35 8.28
C VAL A 206 -6.40 -26.42 7.88
N LEU A 207 -6.03 -27.70 8.03
CA LEU A 207 -6.89 -28.82 7.66
C LEU A 207 -8.22 -28.85 8.44
N VAL A 208 -8.18 -28.50 9.74
CA VAL A 208 -9.40 -28.39 10.58
C VAL A 208 -10.32 -27.27 10.08
N ARG A 209 -9.76 -26.16 9.55
CA ARG A 209 -10.52 -25.01 9.05
C ARG A 209 -11.05 -25.20 7.61
N LYS A 210 -10.67 -26.28 6.93
CA LYS A 210 -11.21 -26.73 5.64
C LYS A 210 -11.28 -25.64 4.56
N PRO A 211 -10.17 -25.01 4.16
CA PRO A 211 -10.19 -24.04 3.08
C PRO A 211 -10.65 -24.69 1.77
N GLN A 212 -11.37 -23.93 0.96
CA GLN A 212 -11.80 -24.33 -0.38
C GLN A 212 -10.88 -23.82 -1.49
N ALA A 213 -9.97 -22.93 -1.17
CA ALA A 213 -8.90 -22.45 -2.04
C ALA A 213 -7.72 -21.95 -1.21
N ILE A 214 -6.55 -21.89 -1.85
CA ILE A 214 -5.34 -21.27 -1.30
C ILE A 214 -4.96 -20.12 -2.19
N VAL A 215 -4.69 -18.95 -1.61
CA VAL A 215 -4.18 -17.78 -2.31
C VAL A 215 -2.74 -17.54 -1.84
N ILE A 216 -1.85 -17.35 -2.79
CA ILE A 216 -0.43 -17.07 -2.56
C ILE A 216 0.01 -15.82 -3.31
N SER A 217 1.09 -15.21 -2.85
CA SER A 217 1.87 -14.24 -3.59
C SER A 217 2.93 -14.97 -4.41
N GLY A 218 2.96 -14.77 -5.74
CA GLY A 218 3.95 -15.42 -6.59
C GLY A 218 3.45 -15.80 -7.98
N ASN A 219 4.01 -16.87 -8.53
CA ASN A 219 3.80 -17.31 -9.91
C ASN A 219 3.49 -18.82 -10.02
N ALA A 220 3.45 -19.35 -11.23
CA ALA A 220 3.15 -20.76 -11.50
C ALA A 220 4.10 -21.75 -10.78
N GLN A 221 5.37 -21.39 -10.56
CA GLN A 221 6.32 -22.26 -9.85
C GLN A 221 5.95 -22.37 -8.37
N GLN A 222 5.54 -21.26 -7.74
CA GLN A 222 5.08 -21.28 -6.35
C GLN A 222 3.78 -22.09 -6.21
N ILE A 223 2.87 -22.05 -7.18
CA ILE A 223 1.69 -22.94 -7.20
C ILE A 223 2.10 -24.41 -7.10
N ALA A 224 3.07 -24.85 -7.93
CA ALA A 224 3.55 -26.22 -7.90
C ALA A 224 4.17 -26.60 -6.55
N ASN A 225 4.95 -25.70 -5.95
CA ASN A 225 5.56 -25.90 -4.64
C ASN A 225 4.50 -26.01 -3.53
N VAL A 226 3.47 -25.19 -3.55
CA VAL A 226 2.38 -25.21 -2.58
C VAL A 226 1.55 -26.50 -2.72
N LYS A 227 1.23 -26.91 -3.94
CA LYS A 227 0.57 -28.20 -4.19
C LYS A 227 1.38 -29.38 -3.69
N ALA A 228 2.69 -29.39 -3.94
CA ALA A 228 3.59 -30.43 -3.41
C ALA A 228 3.68 -30.40 -1.87
N PHE A 229 3.69 -29.22 -1.26
CA PHE A 229 3.71 -29.09 0.20
C PHE A 229 2.45 -29.68 0.85
N TRP A 230 1.27 -29.44 0.29
CA TRP A 230 0.02 -29.99 0.83
C TRP A 230 -0.17 -31.47 0.47
N GLY A 231 0.32 -31.91 -0.72
CA GLY A 231 0.18 -33.28 -1.20
C GLY A 231 -1.28 -33.76 -1.16
N PRO A 232 -1.52 -35.02 -0.77
CA PRO A 232 -2.88 -35.56 -0.75
C PRO A 232 -3.74 -35.06 0.42
N GLN A 233 -3.18 -34.30 1.37
CA GLN A 233 -3.92 -33.89 2.57
C GLN A 233 -4.90 -32.74 2.29
N LEU A 234 -4.57 -31.89 1.30
CA LEU A 234 -5.40 -30.75 0.90
C LEU A 234 -5.28 -30.56 -0.62
N ASP A 235 -6.27 -31.05 -1.35
CA ASP A 235 -6.37 -30.88 -2.81
C ASP A 235 -7.44 -29.84 -3.14
N VAL A 236 -7.03 -28.59 -3.15
CA VAL A 236 -7.87 -27.43 -3.48
C VAL A 236 -7.16 -26.53 -4.50
N PRO A 237 -7.91 -25.70 -5.26
CA PRO A 237 -7.31 -24.73 -6.16
C PRO A 237 -6.32 -23.83 -5.45
N VAL A 238 -5.17 -23.57 -6.10
CA VAL A 238 -4.16 -22.62 -5.65
C VAL A 238 -4.10 -21.47 -6.63
N ILE A 239 -4.39 -20.26 -6.15
CA ILE A 239 -4.38 -19.01 -6.91
C ILE A 239 -3.10 -18.25 -6.57
N ALA A 240 -2.30 -17.92 -7.58
CA ALA A 240 -1.15 -17.04 -7.40
C ALA A 240 -1.49 -15.63 -7.87
N LEU A 241 -1.16 -14.64 -7.04
CA LEU A 241 -1.28 -13.23 -7.36
C LEU A 241 0.09 -12.62 -7.54
N GLU A 242 0.20 -11.67 -8.47
CA GLU A 242 1.43 -10.92 -8.68
C GLU A 242 1.90 -10.28 -7.38
N GLU A 243 3.14 -10.55 -6.99
CA GLU A 243 3.70 -10.19 -5.69
C GLU A 243 3.63 -8.68 -5.43
N ASP A 244 4.04 -7.89 -6.43
CA ASP A 244 4.05 -6.43 -6.33
C ASP A 244 2.67 -5.80 -6.20
N TRP A 245 1.64 -6.49 -6.72
CA TRP A 245 0.27 -6.02 -6.58
C TRP A 245 -0.32 -6.36 -5.22
N PHE A 246 -0.04 -7.57 -4.74
CA PHE A 246 -0.70 -8.11 -3.55
C PHE A 246 -0.01 -7.71 -2.25
N ASN A 247 1.31 -7.48 -2.27
CA ASN A 247 2.08 -7.18 -1.07
C ASN A 247 2.35 -5.69 -0.84
N ARG A 248 2.11 -4.82 -1.82
CA ARG A 248 2.32 -3.38 -1.69
C ARG A 248 1.03 -2.65 -1.33
N ALA A 249 1.05 -1.85 -0.26
CA ALA A 249 -0.06 -0.97 0.10
C ALA A 249 -0.08 0.27 -0.82
N GLY A 250 -0.43 0.06 -2.08
CA GLY A 250 -0.48 1.05 -3.14
C GLY A 250 -1.67 0.85 -4.08
N PRO A 251 -1.90 1.74 -5.06
CA PRO A 251 -3.07 1.68 -5.93
C PRO A 251 -3.19 0.37 -6.72
N ARG A 252 -2.07 -0.31 -7.03
CA ARG A 252 -2.08 -1.58 -7.77
C ARG A 252 -2.68 -2.76 -6.99
N ILE A 253 -2.98 -2.61 -5.70
CA ILE A 253 -3.73 -3.62 -4.93
C ILE A 253 -5.07 -3.97 -5.59
N MET A 254 -5.67 -3.04 -6.34
CA MET A 254 -6.91 -3.29 -7.07
C MET A 254 -6.72 -4.24 -8.25
N LEU A 255 -5.52 -4.31 -8.85
CA LEU A 255 -5.20 -5.32 -9.86
C LEU A 255 -5.18 -6.73 -9.24
N ALA A 256 -4.61 -6.85 -8.04
CA ALA A 256 -4.66 -8.10 -7.29
C ALA A 256 -6.10 -8.48 -6.93
N ALA A 257 -6.93 -7.52 -6.48
CA ALA A 257 -8.32 -7.75 -6.15
C ALA A 257 -9.13 -8.21 -7.38
N GLN A 258 -9.00 -7.52 -8.51
CA GLN A 258 -9.70 -7.89 -9.76
C GLN A 258 -9.29 -9.29 -10.24
N SER A 259 -7.99 -9.59 -10.23
CA SER A 259 -7.46 -10.91 -10.60
C SER A 259 -7.98 -12.01 -9.66
N LEU A 260 -7.95 -11.77 -8.35
CA LEU A 260 -8.42 -12.73 -7.35
C LEU A 260 -9.91 -13.01 -7.50
N CYS A 261 -10.72 -11.95 -7.58
CA CYS A 261 -12.18 -12.10 -7.70
C CYS A 261 -12.57 -12.86 -8.97
N GLY A 262 -11.92 -12.59 -10.10
CA GLY A 262 -12.16 -13.33 -11.34
C GLY A 262 -11.82 -14.82 -11.19
N GLN A 263 -10.64 -15.15 -10.66
CA GLN A 263 -10.22 -16.54 -10.47
C GLN A 263 -11.07 -17.29 -9.45
N LEU A 264 -11.47 -16.64 -8.33
CA LEU A 264 -12.36 -17.28 -7.35
C LEU A 264 -13.76 -17.56 -7.90
N ALA A 265 -14.26 -16.72 -8.79
CA ALA A 265 -15.56 -16.91 -9.42
C ALA A 265 -15.58 -18.11 -10.39
N GLU A 266 -14.43 -18.53 -10.94
CA GLU A 266 -14.30 -19.70 -11.81
C GLU A 266 -14.20 -21.03 -11.05
N ILE A 267 -14.00 -21.01 -9.74
CA ILE A 267 -13.93 -22.20 -8.91
C ILE A 267 -15.37 -22.64 -8.56
N HIS A 268 -15.77 -23.81 -9.00
CA HIS A 268 -17.10 -24.42 -8.77
C HIS A 268 -17.12 -25.33 -7.56
#